data_d98b2585d380008539889d5653ede6bd
#
_entry.id   d98b2585d380008539889d5653ede6bd
#
_cell.length_a   1.000
_cell.length_b   1.000
_cell.length_c   1.000
_cell.angle_alpha   90.00
_cell.angle_beta   90.00
_cell.angle_gamma   90.00
#
_symmetry.space_group_name_H-M   'P 1'
#
loop_
_entity.id
_entity.type
_entity.pdbx_description
1 polymer ?
#
loop_
_entity_poly.entity_id
_entity_poly.type
_entity_poly.pdbx_seq_one_letter_code
_entity_poly.pdbx_strand_id
1 'polypeptide(L)'
;MYENILIPFDGSDEAMKGAKHGIELAATCGGTVHALYVVDLPGAPRTVYLRDDEDEMRERYREYGEEVTGDVCEMAAEEGLDCVTALRSGSPGEEIVDYAKDEGMDVIVLGSAYRGKWGALLGSTAEKVVRTAETPVVTVREKMND
;
A
#
# COMPACT_ATOMS: atom_id res chain seq x y z
N MET A 1 -13.41 9.89 13.83
CA MET A 1 -12.91 10.70 12.74
C MET A 1 -12.45 9.87 11.54
N TYR A 2 -11.49 8.98 11.75
CA TYR A 2 -11.06 8.10 10.66
C TYR A 2 -11.79 6.77 10.73
N GLU A 3 -12.76 6.59 9.85
CA GLU A 3 -13.55 5.36 9.79
C GLU A 3 -12.94 4.33 8.83
N ASN A 4 -12.28 4.81 7.77
CA ASN A 4 -11.67 3.96 6.76
C ASN A 4 -10.20 4.37 6.54
N ILE A 5 -9.31 3.49 6.92
CA ILE A 5 -7.86 3.74 6.86
C ILE A 5 -7.25 2.87 5.76
N LEU A 6 -6.64 3.50 4.77
CA LEU A 6 -5.98 2.79 3.68
C LEU A 6 -4.52 2.56 4.02
N ILE A 7 -4.10 1.31 3.95
CA ILE A 7 -2.72 0.90 4.17
C ILE A 7 -2.22 0.22 2.89
N PRO A 8 -1.50 0.95 2.03
CA PRO A 8 -0.81 0.32 0.90
C PRO A 8 0.33 -0.56 1.43
N PHE A 9 0.42 -1.78 0.92
CA PHE A 9 1.38 -2.73 1.46
C PHE A 9 1.98 -3.60 0.35
N ASP A 10 3.30 -3.66 0.28
CA ASP A 10 4.02 -4.45 -0.73
C ASP A 10 4.93 -5.51 -0.11
N GLY A 11 4.88 -5.68 1.21
CA GLY A 11 5.71 -6.64 1.93
C GLY A 11 7.09 -6.11 2.30
N SER A 12 7.44 -4.88 1.95
CA SER A 12 8.73 -4.30 2.30
C SER A 12 8.79 -3.90 3.77
N ASP A 13 10.01 -3.67 4.28
CA ASP A 13 10.20 -3.26 5.68
C ASP A 13 9.57 -1.89 5.95
N GLU A 14 9.72 -0.95 5.04
CA GLU A 14 9.10 0.36 5.19
C GLU A 14 7.57 0.28 5.15
N ALA A 15 7.03 -0.59 4.31
CA ALA A 15 5.59 -0.80 4.27
C ALA A 15 5.09 -1.43 5.57
N MET A 16 5.86 -2.34 6.16
CA MET A 16 5.50 -2.96 7.43
C MET A 16 5.44 -1.92 8.54
N LYS A 17 6.37 -0.98 8.57
CA LYS A 17 6.35 0.10 9.53
C LYS A 17 5.11 0.98 9.37
N GLY A 18 4.77 1.28 8.12
CA GLY A 18 3.54 2.00 7.82
C GLY A 18 2.29 1.23 8.25
N ALA A 19 2.27 -0.08 8.00
CA ALA A 19 1.14 -0.91 8.36
C ALA A 19 0.92 -0.95 9.88
N LYS A 20 1.99 -1.11 10.64
CA LYS A 20 1.90 -1.10 12.12
C LYS A 20 1.32 0.23 12.62
N HIS A 21 1.80 1.33 12.07
CA HIS A 21 1.30 2.65 12.44
C HIS A 21 -0.17 2.83 12.06
N GLY A 22 -0.55 2.40 10.86
CA GLY A 22 -1.93 2.49 10.40
C GLY A 22 -2.89 1.65 11.23
N ILE A 23 -2.46 0.48 11.68
CA ILE A 23 -3.26 -0.38 12.55
C ILE A 23 -3.44 0.28 13.92
N GLU A 24 -2.37 0.87 14.47
CA GLU A 24 -2.49 1.63 15.73
C GLU A 24 -3.46 2.80 15.61
N LEU A 25 -3.41 3.50 14.48
CA LEU A 25 -4.33 4.60 14.22
C LEU A 25 -5.77 4.09 14.15
N ALA A 26 -5.99 2.99 13.43
CA ALA A 26 -7.32 2.38 13.31
C ALA A 26 -7.84 1.92 14.67
N ALA A 27 -6.97 1.32 15.49
CA ALA A 27 -7.35 0.87 16.83
C ALA A 27 -7.77 2.06 17.71
N THR A 28 -7.06 3.17 17.59
CA THR A 28 -7.38 4.38 18.36
C THR A 28 -8.72 4.99 17.93
N CYS A 29 -9.00 4.97 16.62
CA CYS A 29 -10.19 5.60 16.05
C CYS A 29 -11.40 4.67 15.93
N GLY A 30 -11.20 3.37 16.11
CA GLY A 30 -12.25 2.38 15.89
C GLY A 30 -12.58 2.18 14.41
N GLY A 31 -11.59 2.36 13.55
CA GLY A 31 -11.79 2.32 12.11
C GLY A 31 -11.58 0.95 11.48
N THR A 32 -11.92 0.86 10.20
CA THR A 32 -11.70 -0.31 9.37
C THR A 32 -10.41 -0.14 8.56
N VAL A 33 -9.58 -1.19 8.53
CA VAL A 33 -8.35 -1.20 7.76
C VAL A 33 -8.62 -1.71 6.35
N HIS A 34 -8.09 -1.02 5.35
CA HIS A 34 -8.09 -1.48 3.97
C HIS A 34 -6.65 -1.71 3.56
N ALA A 35 -6.28 -2.96 3.38
CA ALA A 35 -4.93 -3.34 2.96
C ALA A 35 -4.92 -3.48 1.44
N LEU A 36 -4.12 -2.67 0.77
CA LEU A 36 -4.07 -2.61 -0.69
C LEU A 36 -2.69 -3.01 -1.22
N TYR A 37 -2.68 -3.97 -2.13
CA TYR A 37 -1.49 -4.29 -2.90
C TYR A 37 -1.70 -3.88 -4.35
N VAL A 38 -0.75 -3.16 -4.92
CA VAL A 38 -0.81 -2.75 -6.33
C VAL A 38 0.17 -3.61 -7.13
N VAL A 39 -0.37 -4.35 -8.10
CA VAL A 39 0.44 -5.13 -9.01
C VAL A 39 1.01 -4.19 -10.06
N ASP A 40 2.31 -3.99 -10.01
CA ASP A 40 3.02 -3.18 -10.99
C ASP A 40 3.81 -4.11 -11.90
N LEU A 41 3.36 -4.23 -13.15
CA LEU A 41 4.04 -5.02 -14.16
C LEU A 41 4.79 -4.04 -15.09
N PRO A 42 5.98 -3.58 -14.66
CA PRO A 42 6.69 -2.57 -15.41
C PRO A 42 7.06 -3.06 -16.81
N GLY A 43 6.72 -2.27 -17.80
CA GLY A 43 7.13 -2.53 -19.15
C GLY A 43 6.53 -3.77 -19.78
N ALA A 44 5.39 -4.27 -19.25
CA ALA A 44 4.72 -5.41 -19.88
C ALA A 44 4.42 -5.02 -21.34
N PRO A 45 5.20 -5.50 -22.31
CA PRO A 45 4.92 -5.15 -23.68
C PRO A 45 3.59 -5.79 -24.07
N ARG A 46 2.76 -5.01 -24.70
CA ARG A 46 1.45 -5.48 -25.14
C ARG A 46 1.60 -6.35 -26.40
N THR A 47 2.51 -7.30 -26.34
CA THR A 47 2.78 -8.17 -27.46
C THR A 47 2.12 -9.52 -27.22
N VAL A 48 1.48 -10.00 -28.26
CA VAL A 48 0.61 -11.18 -28.21
C VAL A 48 1.34 -12.44 -27.75
N TYR A 49 2.60 -12.57 -28.12
CA TYR A 49 3.37 -13.79 -27.82
C TYR A 49 3.90 -13.86 -26.38
N LEU A 50 3.74 -12.82 -25.60
CA LEU A 50 4.08 -12.84 -24.17
C LEU A 50 2.84 -13.03 -23.29
N ARG A 51 1.72 -13.27 -23.92
CA ARG A 51 0.43 -13.33 -23.24
C ARG A 51 0.37 -14.39 -22.14
N ASP A 52 0.89 -15.58 -22.42
CA ASP A 52 0.86 -16.67 -21.44
C ASP A 52 1.77 -16.39 -20.27
N ASP A 53 2.98 -15.87 -20.54
CA ASP A 53 3.93 -15.48 -19.48
C ASP A 53 3.37 -14.32 -18.65
N GLU A 54 2.70 -13.39 -19.30
CA GLU A 54 2.06 -12.27 -18.64
C GLU A 54 0.95 -12.73 -17.70
N ASP A 55 0.12 -13.68 -18.15
CA ASP A 55 -0.96 -14.23 -17.34
C ASP A 55 -0.41 -14.98 -16.13
N GLU A 56 0.65 -15.77 -16.30
CA GLU A 56 1.32 -16.46 -15.20
C GLU A 56 1.93 -15.48 -14.21
N MET A 57 2.56 -14.42 -14.70
CA MET A 57 3.13 -13.38 -13.84
C MET A 57 2.05 -12.67 -13.06
N ARG A 58 0.93 -12.33 -13.69
CA ARG A 58 -0.19 -11.68 -13.02
C ARG A 58 -0.74 -12.56 -11.92
N GLU A 59 -0.86 -13.86 -12.17
CA GLU A 59 -1.35 -14.80 -11.17
C GLU A 59 -0.40 -14.90 -9.98
N ARG A 60 0.90 -14.93 -10.21
CA ARG A 60 1.91 -14.93 -9.14
C ARG A 60 1.85 -13.66 -8.30
N TYR A 61 1.74 -12.50 -8.94
CA TYR A 61 1.63 -11.24 -8.23
C TYR A 61 0.32 -11.14 -7.46
N ARG A 62 -0.74 -11.68 -8.02
CA ARG A 62 -2.02 -11.74 -7.35
C ARG A 62 -1.95 -12.60 -6.09
N GLU A 63 -1.37 -13.79 -6.20
CA GLU A 63 -1.18 -14.68 -5.05
C GLU A 63 -0.32 -14.01 -3.98
N TYR A 64 0.75 -13.37 -4.39
CA TYR A 64 1.62 -12.63 -3.47
C TYR A 64 0.84 -11.49 -2.79
N GLY A 65 0.08 -10.74 -3.56
CA GLY A 65 -0.73 -9.65 -3.02
C GLY A 65 -1.77 -10.12 -2.01
N GLU A 66 -2.43 -11.23 -2.30
CA GLU A 66 -3.38 -11.83 -1.37
C GLU A 66 -2.70 -12.24 -0.07
N GLU A 67 -1.50 -12.82 -0.17
CA GLU A 67 -0.72 -13.22 0.99
C GLU A 67 -0.33 -12.02 1.85
N VAL A 68 0.28 -11.00 1.25
CA VAL A 68 0.78 -9.85 2.04
C VAL A 68 -0.35 -8.99 2.62
N THR A 69 -1.44 -8.80 1.86
CA THR A 69 -2.58 -8.07 2.40
C THR A 69 -3.27 -8.89 3.50
N GLY A 70 -3.29 -10.21 3.35
CA GLY A 70 -3.78 -11.11 4.40
C GLY A 70 -2.99 -10.98 5.69
N ASP A 71 -1.67 -10.80 5.59
CA ASP A 71 -0.82 -10.60 6.77
C ASP A 71 -1.20 -9.31 7.51
N VAL A 72 -1.50 -8.25 6.78
CA VAL A 72 -1.96 -6.99 7.39
C VAL A 72 -3.29 -7.22 8.11
N CYS A 73 -4.21 -7.95 7.47
CA CYS A 73 -5.51 -8.22 8.09
C CYS A 73 -5.40 -9.12 9.32
N GLU A 74 -4.44 -10.05 9.36
CA GLU A 74 -4.16 -10.82 10.58
C GLU A 74 -3.73 -9.90 11.71
N MET A 75 -2.84 -8.96 11.43
CA MET A 75 -2.40 -7.98 12.42
C MET A 75 -3.56 -7.12 12.91
N ALA A 76 -4.43 -6.70 12.00
CA ALA A 76 -5.62 -5.92 12.35
C ALA A 76 -6.58 -6.74 13.22
N ALA A 77 -6.76 -8.02 12.91
CA ALA A 77 -7.61 -8.91 13.66
C ALA A 77 -7.13 -9.10 15.11
N GLU A 78 -5.82 -9.11 15.32
CA GLU A 78 -5.25 -9.19 16.67
C GLU A 78 -5.64 -7.98 17.52
N GLU A 79 -5.93 -6.85 16.89
CA GLU A 79 -6.40 -5.64 17.56
C GLU A 79 -7.95 -5.53 17.54
N GLY A 80 -8.63 -6.56 17.08
CA GLY A 80 -10.10 -6.56 17.02
C GLY A 80 -10.68 -5.68 15.94
N LEU A 81 -9.91 -5.38 14.89
CA LEU A 81 -10.33 -4.49 13.83
C LEU A 81 -10.86 -5.24 12.62
N ASP A 82 -11.84 -4.65 11.97
CA ASP A 82 -12.29 -5.12 10.66
C ASP A 82 -11.23 -4.77 9.61
N CYS A 83 -11.06 -5.64 8.63
CA CYS A 83 -10.05 -5.44 7.60
C CYS A 83 -10.55 -5.94 6.26
N VAL A 84 -10.28 -5.15 5.23
CA VAL A 84 -10.62 -5.47 3.84
C VAL A 84 -9.31 -5.59 3.07
N THR A 85 -9.18 -6.63 2.26
CA THR A 85 -8.04 -6.76 1.35
C THR A 85 -8.46 -6.28 -0.04
N ALA A 86 -7.54 -5.65 -0.74
CA ALA A 86 -7.78 -5.16 -2.09
C ALA A 86 -6.54 -5.30 -2.96
N LEU A 87 -6.76 -5.58 -4.23
CA LEU A 87 -5.71 -5.68 -5.24
C LEU A 87 -6.06 -4.78 -6.40
N ARG A 88 -5.08 -4.03 -6.87
CA ARG A 88 -5.21 -3.24 -8.09
C ARG A 88 -3.97 -3.44 -8.96
N SER A 89 -4.10 -3.16 -10.24
CA SER A 89 -2.99 -3.26 -11.19
C SER A 89 -2.75 -1.90 -11.82
N GLY A 90 -1.50 -1.50 -11.90
CA GLY A 90 -1.14 -0.23 -12.52
C GLY A 90 0.06 0.40 -11.84
N SER A 91 0.15 1.72 -11.94
CA SER A 91 1.18 2.50 -11.27
C SER A 91 0.83 2.65 -9.80
N PRO A 92 1.70 2.21 -8.88
CA PRO A 92 1.34 2.19 -7.46
C PRO A 92 0.82 3.51 -6.90
N GLY A 93 1.51 4.61 -7.15
CA GLY A 93 1.07 5.90 -6.62
C GLY A 93 -0.31 6.32 -7.12
N GLU A 94 -0.56 6.12 -8.40
CA GLU A 94 -1.86 6.48 -8.99
C GLU A 94 -2.97 5.58 -8.48
N GLU A 95 -2.72 4.27 -8.40
CA GLU A 95 -3.75 3.32 -7.94
C GLU A 95 -4.10 3.52 -6.48
N ILE A 96 -3.12 3.90 -5.65
CA ILE A 96 -3.38 4.22 -4.24
C ILE A 96 -4.30 5.42 -4.13
N VAL A 97 -4.00 6.49 -4.86
CA VAL A 97 -4.81 7.71 -4.85
C VAL A 97 -6.21 7.43 -5.37
N ASP A 98 -6.32 6.67 -6.45
CA ASP A 98 -7.61 6.33 -7.04
C ASP A 98 -8.44 5.44 -6.10
N TYR A 99 -7.82 4.47 -5.45
CA TYR A 99 -8.53 3.64 -4.47
C TYR A 99 -9.08 4.48 -3.33
N ALA A 100 -8.27 5.38 -2.80
CA ALA A 100 -8.68 6.24 -1.70
C ALA A 100 -9.90 7.08 -2.06
N LYS A 101 -9.94 7.58 -3.29
CA LYS A 101 -11.06 8.36 -3.78
C LYS A 101 -12.28 7.49 -4.05
N ASP A 102 -12.09 6.41 -4.81
CA ASP A 102 -13.19 5.53 -5.24
C ASP A 102 -13.88 4.85 -4.07
N GLU A 103 -13.12 4.46 -3.06
CA GLU A 103 -13.63 3.70 -1.92
C GLU A 103 -13.86 4.55 -0.67
N GLY A 104 -13.68 5.85 -0.78
CA GLY A 104 -14.00 6.78 0.31
C GLY A 104 -13.12 6.63 1.54
N MET A 105 -11.81 6.52 1.34
CA MET A 105 -10.88 6.44 2.47
C MET A 105 -10.75 7.80 3.15
N ASP A 106 -10.58 7.78 4.46
CA ASP A 106 -10.44 9.00 5.26
C ASP A 106 -8.98 9.40 5.45
N VAL A 107 -8.08 8.44 5.35
CA VAL A 107 -6.65 8.67 5.48
C VAL A 107 -5.88 7.56 4.77
N ILE A 108 -4.74 7.90 4.22
CA ILE A 108 -3.78 6.95 3.65
C ILE A 108 -2.58 6.93 4.58
N VAL A 109 -2.21 5.75 5.08
CA VAL A 109 -1.01 5.59 5.93
C VAL A 109 -0.04 4.68 5.19
N LEU A 110 1.08 5.22 4.77
CA LEU A 110 2.05 4.43 4.02
C LEU A 110 3.46 4.62 4.56
N GLY A 111 4.22 3.53 4.47
CA GLY A 111 5.62 3.56 4.81
C GLY A 111 6.45 4.12 3.66
N SER A 112 7.52 4.77 4.00
CA SER A 112 8.46 5.31 3.03
C SER A 112 9.87 5.09 3.53
N ALA A 113 10.68 4.43 2.72
CA ALA A 113 12.10 4.32 2.99
C ALA A 113 12.74 5.67 2.69
N TYR A 114 13.72 6.05 3.50
CA TYR A 114 14.53 7.20 3.17
C TYR A 114 16.01 6.84 3.26
N ARG A 115 16.77 7.44 2.37
CA ARG A 115 18.19 7.18 2.23
C ARG A 115 18.94 8.49 2.15
N GLY A 116 20.25 8.40 2.32
CA GLY A 116 21.09 9.54 2.22
C GLY A 116 21.34 10.25 3.54
N LYS A 117 22.29 11.13 3.53
CA LYS A 117 22.82 11.79 4.71
C LYS A 117 21.78 12.62 5.46
N TRP A 118 20.84 13.17 4.74
CA TRP A 118 19.83 14.08 5.30
C TRP A 118 18.44 13.45 5.42
N GLY A 119 18.28 12.21 4.94
CA GLY A 119 16.98 11.57 4.89
C GLY A 119 15.96 12.39 4.10
N ALA A 120 16.42 13.10 3.08
CA ALA A 120 15.61 14.08 2.36
C ALA A 120 14.76 13.47 1.24
N LEU A 121 15.11 12.26 0.80
CA LEU A 121 14.42 11.65 -0.33
C LEU A 121 13.26 10.79 0.14
N LEU A 122 12.07 11.17 -0.27
CA LEU A 122 10.88 10.36 -0.09
C LEU A 122 10.84 9.33 -1.23
N GLY A 123 10.38 8.12 -0.96
CA GLY A 123 10.23 7.11 -2.01
C GLY A 123 9.31 7.58 -3.12
N SER A 124 9.51 7.08 -4.34
CA SER A 124 8.75 7.52 -5.51
C SER A 124 7.24 7.37 -5.36
N THR A 125 6.80 6.26 -4.81
CA THR A 125 5.36 6.02 -4.58
C THR A 125 4.82 7.00 -3.54
N ALA A 126 5.52 7.15 -2.42
CA ALA A 126 5.09 8.06 -1.37
C ALA A 126 5.06 9.51 -1.85
N GLU A 127 6.06 9.93 -2.63
CA GLU A 127 6.11 11.26 -3.21
C GLU A 127 4.89 11.51 -4.12
N LYS A 128 4.58 10.56 -4.97
CA LYS A 128 3.44 10.66 -5.88
C LYS A 128 2.13 10.77 -5.11
N VAL A 129 1.96 9.94 -4.07
CA VAL A 129 0.75 9.96 -3.25
C VAL A 129 0.62 11.30 -2.52
N VAL A 130 1.69 11.76 -1.87
CA VAL A 130 1.66 13.03 -1.14
C VAL A 130 1.34 14.20 -2.07
N ARG A 131 1.91 14.19 -3.27
CA ARG A 131 1.72 15.26 -4.23
C ARG A 131 0.33 15.29 -4.85
N THR A 132 -0.32 14.15 -5.02
CA THR A 132 -1.54 14.06 -5.83
C THR A 132 -2.80 13.69 -5.07
N ALA A 133 -2.71 13.17 -3.85
CA ALA A 133 -3.89 12.75 -3.09
C ALA A 133 -4.66 13.94 -2.54
N GLU A 134 -5.98 13.86 -2.61
CA GLU A 134 -6.87 14.77 -1.90
C GLU A 134 -7.15 14.26 -0.50
N THR A 135 -7.05 12.96 -0.31
CA THR A 135 -7.18 12.30 0.99
C THR A 135 -5.98 12.63 1.88
N PRO A 136 -6.17 12.89 3.17
CA PRO A 136 -5.04 13.06 4.10
C PRO A 136 -4.06 11.91 4.03
N VAL A 137 -2.77 12.21 4.08
CA VAL A 137 -1.70 11.22 3.95
C VAL A 137 -0.77 11.30 5.15
N VAL A 138 -0.54 10.14 5.77
CA VAL A 138 0.47 9.99 6.82
C VAL A 138 1.59 9.13 6.23
N THR A 139 2.80 9.66 6.22
CA THR A 139 3.97 8.90 5.80
C THR A 139 4.78 8.50 7.03
N VAL A 140 5.15 7.22 7.08
CA VAL A 140 5.94 6.68 8.18
C VAL A 140 7.29 6.28 7.63
N ARG A 141 8.33 6.94 8.09
CA ARG A 141 9.67 6.75 7.54
C ARG A 141 10.41 5.59 8.19
N GLU A 142 11.03 4.78 7.36
CA GLU A 142 11.96 3.75 7.78
C GLU A 142 13.33 4.12 7.24
N LYS A 143 14.29 4.36 8.14
CA LYS A 143 15.65 4.69 7.73
C LYS A 143 16.35 3.43 7.21
N MET A 144 16.82 3.52 5.99
CA MET A 144 17.60 2.45 5.38
C MET A 144 19.09 2.72 5.62
N ASN A 145 19.81 1.72 6.09
CA ASN A 145 21.25 1.80 6.24
C ASN A 145 21.89 1.66 4.86
N ASP A 146 22.74 2.61 4.52
CA ASP A 146 23.48 2.60 3.25
C ASP A 146 24.65 1.64 3.31
#